data_4dc2c7f9e60883f2b3b1185332716212
#
_entry.id   4dc2c7f9e60883f2b3b1185332716212
#
_cell.length_a   1.000
_cell.length_b   1.000
_cell.length_c   1.000
_cell.angle_alpha   90.00
_cell.angle_beta   90.00
_cell.angle_gamma   90.00
#
_symmetry.space_group_name_H-M   'P 1'
#
loop_
_entity.id
_entity.type
_entity.pdbx_description
1 polymer ?
#
loop_
_entity_poly.entity_id
_entity_poly.type
_entity_poly.pdbx_seq_one_letter_code
_entity_poly.pdbx_strand_id
1 'polypeptide(L)'
;MEWETVNTGQVRLHHGLGLCIQKYAADSRFTRYLEIGTWNGRGSTVCFAAGFQKRKDTAVLHSLEIHPARIQEASALWASIPSIRILYGRILPDNKTPSFEVISKIHSDIHRDWHAEDLEHFKNSPHINISRFNPEVVLLDGGEYITYFEYLEVKDTAKILILDDTAVAKCKRIVDELNADPVWTCVAGSFTER
;
A
#
# COMPACT_ATOMS: atom_id res chain seq x y z
N MET A 1 -16.83 -13.51 -9.01
CA MET A 1 -16.24 -13.82 -7.68
C MET A 1 -17.03 -13.06 -6.65
N GLU A 2 -17.47 -13.71 -5.59
CA GLU A 2 -18.13 -13.05 -4.45
C GLU A 2 -17.05 -12.48 -3.54
N TRP A 3 -16.86 -11.19 -3.61
CA TRP A 3 -15.76 -10.51 -2.91
C TRP A 3 -15.83 -10.65 -1.39
N GLU A 4 -17.02 -10.72 -0.83
CA GLU A 4 -17.25 -10.90 0.61
C GLU A 4 -16.62 -12.19 1.15
N THR A 5 -16.67 -13.28 0.39
CA THR A 5 -16.09 -14.57 0.81
C THR A 5 -14.56 -14.58 0.76
N VAL A 6 -13.98 -13.75 -0.09
CA VAL A 6 -12.52 -13.61 -0.26
C VAL A 6 -11.95 -12.59 0.72
N ASN A 7 -12.71 -11.56 1.07
CA ASN A 7 -12.26 -10.46 1.93
C ASN A 7 -12.16 -10.88 3.40
N THR A 8 -11.07 -11.56 3.74
CA THR A 8 -10.78 -12.04 5.11
C THR A 8 -9.59 -11.32 5.76
N GLY A 9 -8.95 -10.36 5.06
CA GLY A 9 -7.86 -9.53 5.57
C GLY A 9 -8.31 -8.49 6.60
N GLN A 10 -7.42 -7.64 7.06
CA GLN A 10 -7.72 -6.56 8.03
C GLN A 10 -8.59 -5.47 7.39
N VAL A 11 -8.25 -5.03 6.20
CA VAL A 11 -9.05 -4.07 5.44
C VAL A 11 -10.28 -4.77 4.85
N ARG A 12 -11.47 -4.35 5.29
CA ARG A 12 -12.74 -4.95 4.89
C ARG A 12 -13.49 -4.07 3.90
N LEU A 13 -14.27 -4.72 3.00
CA LEU A 13 -15.10 -4.05 1.99
C LEU A 13 -16.04 -2.99 2.56
N HIS A 14 -16.55 -3.21 3.76
CA HIS A 14 -17.55 -2.35 4.39
C HIS A 14 -16.95 -1.37 5.43
N HIS A 15 -15.66 -1.41 5.68
CA HIS A 15 -14.98 -0.47 6.57
C HIS A 15 -14.57 0.81 5.85
N GLY A 16 -14.37 1.90 6.58
CA GLY A 16 -14.07 3.22 6.03
C GLY A 16 -12.92 3.21 5.02
N LEU A 17 -11.78 2.58 5.34
CA LEU A 17 -10.65 2.48 4.40
C LEU A 17 -11.01 1.65 3.16
N GLY A 18 -11.68 0.51 3.32
CA GLY A 18 -12.09 -0.33 2.20
C GLY A 18 -13.09 0.37 1.27
N LEU A 19 -14.03 1.15 1.82
CA LEU A 19 -14.95 1.99 1.03
C LEU A 19 -14.20 3.11 0.29
N CYS A 20 -13.20 3.72 0.93
CA CYS A 20 -12.34 4.71 0.30
C CYS A 20 -11.57 4.11 -0.89
N ILE A 21 -10.94 2.95 -0.71
CA ILE A 21 -10.23 2.23 -1.78
C ILE A 21 -11.19 1.93 -2.94
N GLN A 22 -12.36 1.36 -2.66
CA GLN A 22 -13.37 1.05 -3.69
C GLN A 22 -13.82 2.29 -4.47
N LYS A 23 -14.02 3.42 -3.77
CA LYS A 23 -14.40 4.70 -4.39
C LYS A 23 -13.39 5.14 -5.43
N TYR A 24 -12.10 5.17 -5.07
CA TYR A 24 -11.05 5.58 -6.01
C TYR A 24 -10.76 4.53 -7.07
N ALA A 25 -10.87 3.25 -6.75
CA ALA A 25 -10.76 2.18 -7.74
C ALA A 25 -11.88 2.20 -8.79
N ALA A 26 -13.08 2.62 -8.42
CA ALA A 26 -14.21 2.78 -9.33
C ALA A 26 -14.15 4.08 -10.18
N ASP A 27 -13.27 5.02 -9.84
CA ASP A 27 -13.16 6.30 -10.52
C ASP A 27 -12.37 6.17 -11.84
N SER A 28 -13.03 6.36 -12.96
CA SER A 28 -12.44 6.23 -14.30
C SER A 28 -11.41 7.31 -14.65
N ARG A 29 -11.26 8.35 -13.82
CA ARG A 29 -10.19 9.35 -13.99
C ARG A 29 -8.79 8.76 -13.74
N PHE A 30 -8.70 7.64 -13.03
CA PHE A 30 -7.45 6.96 -12.69
C PHE A 30 -7.42 5.56 -13.30
N THR A 31 -6.30 5.16 -13.84
CA THR A 31 -6.12 3.85 -14.48
C THR A 31 -4.93 3.06 -13.94
N ARG A 32 -4.01 3.72 -13.22
CA ARG A 32 -2.78 3.13 -12.71
C ARG A 32 -2.72 3.22 -11.21
N TYR A 33 -2.71 2.06 -10.57
CA TYR A 33 -2.76 1.91 -9.12
C TYR A 33 -1.53 1.18 -8.62
N LEU A 34 -1.06 1.57 -7.45
CA LEU A 34 0.01 0.91 -6.72
C LEU A 34 -0.47 0.62 -5.30
N GLU A 35 -0.27 -0.59 -4.85
CA GLU A 35 -0.44 -1.01 -3.47
C GLU A 35 0.91 -1.49 -2.95
N ILE A 36 1.33 -0.96 -1.81
CA ILE A 36 2.53 -1.41 -1.09
C ILE A 36 2.06 -2.10 0.17
N GLY A 37 2.37 -3.39 0.30
CA GLY A 37 1.85 -4.25 1.36
C GLY A 37 0.61 -5.03 0.93
N THR A 38 0.80 -6.01 0.03
CA THR A 38 -0.27 -6.92 -0.42
C THR A 38 -0.72 -7.88 0.69
N TRP A 39 0.25 -8.30 1.54
CA TRP A 39 0.07 -9.45 2.42
C TRP A 39 -0.38 -10.67 1.61
N ASN A 40 -1.45 -11.34 2.03
CA ASN A 40 -1.99 -12.50 1.30
C ASN A 40 -3.03 -12.14 0.21
N GLY A 41 -3.21 -10.86 -0.08
CA GLY A 41 -4.13 -10.35 -1.11
C GLY A 41 -5.62 -10.42 -0.75
N ARG A 42 -5.98 -10.65 0.52
CA ARG A 42 -7.37 -10.83 0.97
C ARG A 42 -7.95 -9.60 1.68
N GLY A 43 -7.21 -8.51 1.74
CA GLY A 43 -7.60 -7.24 2.38
C GLY A 43 -7.88 -6.16 1.35
N SER A 44 -7.04 -5.14 1.34
CA SER A 44 -7.09 -3.96 0.47
C SER A 44 -7.13 -4.30 -1.02
N THR A 45 -6.38 -5.31 -1.47
CA THR A 45 -6.41 -5.80 -2.86
C THR A 45 -7.82 -6.20 -3.30
N VAL A 46 -8.62 -6.83 -2.42
CA VAL A 46 -10.03 -7.16 -2.70
C VAL A 46 -10.87 -5.90 -2.88
N CYS A 47 -10.59 -4.86 -2.10
CA CYS A 47 -11.30 -3.59 -2.20
C CYS A 47 -11.03 -2.89 -3.54
N PHE A 48 -9.78 -2.93 -4.05
CA PHE A 48 -9.45 -2.47 -5.39
C PHE A 48 -10.21 -3.26 -6.46
N ALA A 49 -10.19 -4.59 -6.38
CA ALA A 49 -10.88 -5.46 -7.34
C ALA A 49 -12.38 -5.20 -7.39
N ALA A 50 -13.03 -5.03 -6.23
CA ALA A 50 -14.44 -4.69 -6.13
C ALA A 50 -14.76 -3.31 -6.74
N GLY A 51 -13.84 -2.34 -6.62
CA GLY A 51 -13.96 -1.05 -7.28
C GLY A 51 -13.81 -1.19 -8.81
N PHE A 52 -12.81 -1.92 -9.30
CA PHE A 52 -12.59 -2.13 -10.73
C PHE A 52 -13.77 -2.83 -11.41
N GLN A 53 -14.47 -3.73 -10.72
CA GLN A 53 -15.65 -4.40 -11.26
C GLN A 53 -16.80 -3.43 -11.61
N LYS A 54 -16.82 -2.24 -11.01
CA LYS A 54 -17.82 -1.20 -11.28
C LYS A 54 -17.49 -0.35 -12.52
N ARG A 55 -16.36 -0.62 -13.19
CA ARG A 55 -15.86 0.16 -14.35
C ARG A 55 -16.08 -0.59 -15.64
N LYS A 56 -16.06 0.18 -16.74
CA LYS A 56 -16.10 -0.35 -18.12
C LYS A 56 -14.77 -0.20 -18.85
N ASP A 57 -13.88 0.63 -18.34
CA ASP A 57 -12.54 0.87 -18.88
C ASP A 57 -11.50 -0.05 -18.22
N THR A 58 -10.26 0.03 -18.69
CA THR A 58 -9.15 -0.79 -18.18
C THR A 58 -8.39 -0.03 -17.10
N ALA A 59 -8.33 -0.62 -15.91
CA ALA A 59 -7.45 -0.18 -14.82
C ALA A 59 -6.53 -1.32 -14.40
N VAL A 60 -5.35 -0.98 -13.89
CA VAL A 60 -4.37 -1.98 -13.44
C VAL A 60 -3.85 -1.59 -12.06
N LEU A 61 -3.94 -2.53 -11.13
CA LEU A 61 -3.26 -2.50 -9.85
C LEU A 61 -1.95 -3.29 -9.95
N HIS A 62 -0.84 -2.65 -9.59
CA HIS A 62 0.39 -3.33 -9.23
C HIS A 62 0.45 -3.38 -7.71
N SER A 63 0.43 -4.58 -7.15
CA SER A 63 0.43 -4.80 -5.70
C SER A 63 1.72 -5.51 -5.30
N LEU A 64 2.48 -4.91 -4.40
CA LEU A 64 3.82 -5.34 -4.03
C LEU A 64 3.84 -6.00 -2.66
N GLU A 65 4.59 -7.09 -2.60
CA GLU A 65 4.83 -7.85 -1.37
C GLU A 65 6.30 -8.27 -1.29
N ILE A 66 6.89 -8.16 -0.09
CA ILE A 66 8.30 -8.53 0.17
C ILE A 66 8.45 -9.91 0.80
N HIS A 67 7.38 -10.46 1.37
CA HIS A 67 7.43 -11.76 2.05
C HIS A 67 7.16 -12.92 1.08
N PRO A 68 8.11 -13.87 0.87
CA PRO A 68 7.99 -14.91 -0.14
C PRO A 68 6.76 -15.81 -0.02
N ALA A 69 6.36 -16.16 1.21
CA ALA A 69 5.17 -17.01 1.42
C ALA A 69 3.88 -16.24 1.10
N ARG A 70 3.81 -14.96 1.43
CA ARG A 70 2.62 -14.13 1.18
C ARG A 70 2.44 -13.83 -0.29
N ILE A 71 3.52 -13.55 -1.01
CA ILE A 71 3.48 -13.35 -2.46
C ILE A 71 2.96 -14.59 -3.18
N GLN A 72 3.31 -15.79 -2.74
CA GLN A 72 2.84 -17.04 -3.33
C GLN A 72 1.32 -17.19 -3.14
N GLU A 73 0.81 -16.96 -1.92
CA GLU A 73 -0.62 -16.99 -1.62
C GLU A 73 -1.40 -15.97 -2.47
N ALA A 74 -0.94 -14.72 -2.47
CA ALA A 74 -1.60 -13.64 -3.22
C ALA A 74 -1.57 -13.89 -4.73
N SER A 75 -0.42 -14.31 -5.28
CA SER A 75 -0.29 -14.61 -6.72
C SER A 75 -1.24 -15.72 -7.16
N ALA A 76 -1.38 -16.77 -6.36
CA ALA A 76 -2.32 -17.85 -6.66
C ALA A 76 -3.79 -17.37 -6.63
N LEU A 77 -4.13 -16.52 -5.65
CA LEU A 77 -5.49 -15.97 -5.51
C LEU A 77 -5.88 -15.09 -6.71
N TRP A 78 -4.96 -14.27 -7.21
CA TRP A 78 -5.23 -13.24 -8.21
C TRP A 78 -4.84 -13.64 -9.64
N ALA A 79 -4.32 -14.84 -9.86
CA ALA A 79 -3.80 -15.31 -11.17
C ALA A 79 -4.79 -15.17 -12.34
N SER A 80 -6.10 -15.28 -12.07
CA SER A 80 -7.14 -15.20 -13.10
C SER A 80 -7.69 -13.78 -13.35
N ILE A 81 -7.21 -12.77 -12.62
CA ILE A 81 -7.71 -11.39 -12.70
C ILE A 81 -6.65 -10.47 -13.32
N PRO A 82 -6.69 -10.20 -14.64
CA PRO A 82 -5.62 -9.50 -15.36
C PRO A 82 -5.38 -8.04 -14.87
N SER A 83 -6.40 -7.42 -14.26
CA SER A 83 -6.30 -6.06 -13.69
C SER A 83 -5.55 -6.02 -12.36
N ILE A 84 -5.27 -7.15 -11.74
CA ILE A 84 -4.51 -7.27 -10.49
C ILE A 84 -3.19 -7.98 -10.79
N ARG A 85 -2.08 -7.30 -10.58
CA ARG A 85 -0.73 -7.80 -10.81
C ARG A 85 0.03 -7.84 -9.49
N ILE A 86 0.18 -9.03 -8.94
CA ILE A 86 0.93 -9.26 -7.71
C ILE A 86 2.42 -9.38 -8.06
N LEU A 87 3.26 -8.59 -7.41
CA LEU A 87 4.69 -8.48 -7.70
C LEU A 87 5.51 -8.70 -6.44
N TYR A 88 6.47 -9.60 -6.50
CA TYR A 88 7.48 -9.76 -5.46
C TYR A 88 8.51 -8.66 -5.57
N GLY A 89 8.60 -7.79 -4.55
CA GLY A 89 9.59 -6.73 -4.56
C GLY A 89 9.22 -5.51 -3.72
N ARG A 90 10.17 -4.58 -3.69
CA ARG A 90 10.12 -3.30 -2.98
C ARG A 90 10.39 -2.13 -3.91
N ILE A 91 9.94 -0.94 -3.52
CA ILE A 91 10.20 0.28 -4.32
C ILE A 91 11.45 1.04 -3.90
N LEU A 92 11.91 0.89 -2.66
CA LEU A 92 13.14 1.53 -2.20
C LEU A 92 14.38 0.82 -2.76
N PRO A 93 15.29 1.53 -3.41
CA PRO A 93 16.58 0.98 -3.78
C PRO A 93 17.50 0.82 -2.55
N ASP A 94 18.53 -0.03 -2.66
CA ASP A 94 19.42 -0.37 -1.55
C ASP A 94 20.06 0.85 -0.88
N ASN A 95 20.46 1.82 -1.67
CA ASN A 95 21.11 3.05 -1.18
C ASN A 95 20.17 4.03 -0.46
N LYS A 96 18.86 3.79 -0.51
CA LYS A 96 17.84 4.56 0.22
C LYS A 96 17.23 3.80 1.38
N THR A 97 17.60 2.54 1.58
CA THR A 97 17.14 1.73 2.71
C THR A 97 17.65 2.35 4.02
N PRO A 98 16.77 2.74 4.94
CA PRO A 98 17.19 3.40 6.17
C PRO A 98 17.94 2.44 7.10
N SER A 99 18.94 2.98 7.81
CA SER A 99 19.59 2.23 8.89
C SER A 99 18.69 2.18 10.14
N PHE A 100 18.96 1.23 11.02
CA PHE A 100 18.27 1.16 12.31
C PHE A 100 18.36 2.48 13.10
N GLU A 101 19.52 3.15 13.06
CA GLU A 101 19.70 4.45 13.74
C GLU A 101 18.77 5.53 13.17
N VAL A 102 18.55 5.56 11.87
CA VAL A 102 17.62 6.51 11.22
C VAL A 102 16.18 6.19 11.62
N ILE A 103 15.80 4.92 11.60
CA ILE A 103 14.47 4.47 11.99
C ILE A 103 14.19 4.79 13.46
N SER A 104 15.14 4.53 14.36
CA SER A 104 14.98 4.78 15.80
C SER A 104 14.80 6.26 16.16
N LYS A 105 15.20 7.18 15.30
CA LYS A 105 14.92 8.61 15.47
C LYS A 105 13.49 9.00 15.08
N ILE A 106 12.84 8.20 14.21
CA ILE A 106 11.49 8.44 13.72
C ILE A 106 10.46 7.71 14.60
N HIS A 107 10.81 6.51 15.06
CA HIS A 107 9.92 5.65 15.84
C HIS A 107 10.49 5.48 17.26
N SER A 108 9.71 5.90 18.27
CA SER A 108 10.10 5.78 19.69
C SER A 108 10.03 4.34 20.22
N ASP A 109 9.12 3.52 19.65
CA ASP A 109 8.79 2.19 20.13
C ASP A 109 9.09 1.13 19.07
N ILE A 110 10.37 0.91 18.79
CA ILE A 110 10.78 -0.10 17.82
C ILE A 110 10.79 -1.48 18.46
N HIS A 111 9.94 -2.37 17.95
CA HIS A 111 10.09 -3.80 18.16
C HIS A 111 11.26 -4.32 17.31
N ARG A 112 12.41 -4.53 17.94
CA ARG A 112 13.65 -4.89 17.24
C ARG A 112 13.55 -6.17 16.42
N ASP A 113 12.81 -7.15 16.92
CA ASP A 113 12.66 -8.44 16.24
C ASP A 113 11.81 -8.27 14.96
N TRP A 114 10.71 -7.54 15.01
CA TRP A 114 9.90 -7.24 13.84
C TRP A 114 10.66 -6.42 12.81
N HIS A 115 11.40 -5.42 13.28
CA HIS A 115 12.24 -4.62 12.37
C HIS A 115 13.31 -5.49 11.69
N ALA A 116 13.95 -6.42 12.40
CA ALA A 116 14.97 -7.30 11.83
C ALA A 116 14.36 -8.24 10.77
N GLU A 117 13.19 -8.81 11.03
CA GLU A 117 12.46 -9.66 10.09
C GLU A 117 12.03 -8.89 8.85
N ASP A 118 11.38 -7.74 9.00
CA ASP A 118 10.97 -6.87 7.90
C ASP A 118 12.17 -6.44 7.05
N LEU A 119 13.28 -6.06 7.69
CA LEU A 119 14.49 -5.64 6.99
C LEU A 119 15.15 -6.78 6.23
N GLU A 120 15.10 -8.01 6.74
CA GLU A 120 15.62 -9.20 6.06
C GLU A 120 14.80 -9.47 4.79
N HIS A 121 13.47 -9.53 4.88
CA HIS A 121 12.61 -9.70 3.72
C HIS A 121 12.77 -8.55 2.72
N PHE A 122 12.87 -7.33 3.22
CA PHE A 122 13.09 -6.15 2.40
C PHE A 122 14.39 -6.24 1.60
N LYS A 123 15.52 -6.56 2.23
CA LYS A 123 16.83 -6.69 1.56
C LYS A 123 16.87 -7.84 0.55
N ASN A 124 16.16 -8.93 0.81
CA ASN A 124 16.12 -10.11 -0.05
C ASN A 124 15.15 -9.94 -1.23
N SER A 125 14.22 -8.98 -1.16
CA SER A 125 13.28 -8.72 -2.25
C SER A 125 13.91 -7.86 -3.36
N PRO A 126 13.56 -8.07 -4.64
CA PRO A 126 14.10 -7.28 -5.74
C PRO A 126 13.58 -5.84 -5.71
N HIS A 127 14.44 -4.89 -6.09
CA HIS A 127 14.00 -3.52 -6.31
C HIS A 127 13.18 -3.41 -7.59
N ILE A 128 12.02 -2.76 -7.48
CA ILE A 128 11.11 -2.50 -8.59
C ILE A 128 11.07 -0.99 -8.85
N ASN A 129 11.48 -0.60 -10.04
CA ASN A 129 11.41 0.80 -10.45
C ASN A 129 9.95 1.20 -10.74
N ILE A 130 9.36 2.00 -9.85
CA ILE A 130 7.97 2.45 -9.94
C ILE A 130 7.69 3.38 -11.12
N SER A 131 8.71 4.04 -11.70
CA SER A 131 8.51 4.89 -12.87
C SER A 131 7.93 4.13 -14.07
N ARG A 132 8.09 2.79 -14.11
CA ARG A 132 7.49 1.92 -15.12
C ARG A 132 5.97 1.82 -15.00
N PHE A 133 5.43 2.02 -13.79
CA PHE A 133 3.98 1.96 -13.52
C PHE A 133 3.34 3.33 -13.58
N ASN A 134 4.11 4.38 -13.28
CA ASN A 134 3.64 5.76 -13.18
C ASN A 134 2.28 5.84 -12.43
N PRO A 135 2.25 5.41 -11.16
CA PRO A 135 1.00 5.24 -10.42
C PRO A 135 0.32 6.58 -10.15
N GLU A 136 -1.01 6.60 -10.30
CA GLU A 136 -1.84 7.79 -10.02
C GLU A 136 -2.48 7.72 -8.63
N VAL A 137 -2.83 6.51 -8.21
CA VAL A 137 -3.39 6.21 -6.87
C VAL A 137 -2.46 5.24 -6.19
N VAL A 138 -2.00 5.59 -5.00
CA VAL A 138 -1.08 4.77 -4.21
C VAL A 138 -1.67 4.49 -2.84
N LEU A 139 -1.76 3.22 -2.48
CA LEU A 139 -2.01 2.77 -1.11
C LEU A 139 -0.68 2.44 -0.45
N LEU A 140 -0.44 3.05 0.71
CA LEU A 140 0.70 2.77 1.58
C LEU A 140 0.21 1.96 2.78
N ASP A 141 0.46 0.66 2.74
CA ASP A 141 0.14 -0.32 3.79
C ASP A 141 1.29 -1.32 3.99
N GLY A 142 2.52 -0.87 3.75
CA GLY A 142 3.75 -1.64 3.87
C GLY A 142 4.19 -1.89 5.31
N GLY A 143 5.48 -2.20 5.48
CA GLY A 143 6.10 -2.49 6.78
C GLY A 143 6.11 -1.28 7.71
N GLU A 144 5.95 -1.52 9.01
CA GLU A 144 5.80 -0.51 10.06
C GLU A 144 6.88 0.59 10.00
N TYR A 145 8.11 0.23 9.68
CA TYR A 145 9.27 1.13 9.78
C TYR A 145 9.77 1.66 8.45
N ILE A 146 9.28 1.14 7.32
CA ILE A 146 9.76 1.46 5.97
C ILE A 146 8.79 2.38 5.21
N THR A 147 7.50 2.33 5.53
CA THR A 147 6.43 3.03 4.81
C THR A 147 6.69 4.53 4.64
N TYR A 148 7.28 5.22 5.62
CA TYR A 148 7.63 6.63 5.47
C TYR A 148 8.63 6.87 4.31
N PHE A 149 9.61 6.00 4.13
CA PHE A 149 10.61 6.13 3.07
C PHE A 149 10.00 5.75 1.71
N GLU A 150 9.07 4.81 1.67
CA GLU A 150 8.29 4.48 0.47
C GLU A 150 7.39 5.64 0.05
N TYR A 151 6.79 6.36 1.01
CA TYR A 151 6.06 7.59 0.74
C TYR A 151 6.93 8.62 0.01
N LEU A 152 8.18 8.82 0.44
CA LEU A 152 9.10 9.78 -0.22
C LEU A 152 9.38 9.43 -1.69
N GLU A 153 9.28 8.16 -2.09
CA GLU A 153 9.46 7.74 -3.48
C GLU A 153 8.21 7.97 -4.35
N VAL A 154 7.01 8.03 -3.75
CA VAL A 154 5.75 8.10 -4.51
C VAL A 154 5.06 9.47 -4.43
N LYS A 155 5.37 10.31 -3.44
CA LYS A 155 4.63 11.54 -3.16
C LYS A 155 4.58 12.52 -4.34
N ASP A 156 5.65 12.60 -5.13
CA ASP A 156 5.75 13.54 -6.25
C ASP A 156 5.04 13.03 -7.53
N THR A 157 4.67 11.76 -7.57
CA THR A 157 4.00 11.15 -8.73
C THR A 157 2.54 10.81 -8.47
N ALA A 158 2.19 10.50 -7.23
CA ALA A 158 0.83 10.15 -6.84
C ALA A 158 -0.10 11.37 -6.93
N LYS A 159 -1.30 11.17 -7.47
CA LYS A 159 -2.40 12.15 -7.42
C LYS A 159 -3.30 11.91 -6.20
N ILE A 160 -3.40 10.66 -5.79
CA ILE A 160 -4.14 10.21 -4.60
C ILE A 160 -3.21 9.33 -3.76
N LEU A 161 -3.10 9.67 -2.49
CA LEU A 161 -2.46 8.83 -1.47
C LEU A 161 -3.54 8.29 -0.54
N ILE A 162 -3.52 6.99 -0.33
CA ILE A 162 -4.36 6.29 0.64
C ILE A 162 -3.40 5.70 1.68
N LEU A 163 -3.65 5.98 2.95
CA LEU A 163 -2.79 5.59 4.05
C LEU A 163 -3.56 4.69 5.01
N ASP A 164 -2.98 3.55 5.36
CA ASP A 164 -3.43 2.76 6.52
C ASP A 164 -2.65 3.18 7.77
N ASP A 165 -3.17 2.80 8.94
CA ASP A 165 -2.51 3.02 10.23
C ASP A 165 -2.07 4.48 10.49
N THR A 166 -2.92 5.44 10.14
CA THR A 166 -2.62 6.89 10.24
C THR A 166 -2.44 7.41 11.66
N ALA A 167 -2.93 6.69 12.66
CA ALA A 167 -2.84 7.07 14.07
C ALA A 167 -1.57 6.56 14.78
N VAL A 168 -0.83 5.64 14.16
CA VAL A 168 0.40 5.05 14.71
C VAL A 168 1.63 5.54 13.96
N ALA A 169 2.81 5.21 14.49
CA ALA A 169 4.10 5.70 13.97
C ALA A 169 4.30 5.45 12.47
N LYS A 170 3.75 4.36 11.92
CA LYS A 170 3.82 3.98 10.51
C LYS A 170 3.49 5.14 9.55
N CYS A 171 2.33 5.77 9.71
CA CYS A 171 1.88 6.83 8.80
C CYS A 171 1.70 8.20 9.48
N LYS A 172 1.84 8.32 10.80
CA LYS A 172 1.61 9.60 11.50
C LYS A 172 2.45 10.74 10.92
N ARG A 173 3.74 10.51 10.70
CA ARG A 173 4.63 11.51 10.12
C ARG A 173 4.22 11.90 8.70
N ILE A 174 3.75 10.94 7.90
CA ILE A 174 3.24 11.21 6.54
C ILE A 174 2.04 12.16 6.63
N VAL A 175 1.11 11.86 7.53
CA VAL A 175 -0.09 12.70 7.74
C VAL A 175 0.30 14.11 8.17
N ASP A 176 1.25 14.26 9.10
CA ASP A 176 1.72 15.56 9.57
C ASP A 176 2.35 16.37 8.42
N GLU A 177 3.18 15.75 7.58
CA GLU A 177 3.78 16.39 6.40
C GLU A 177 2.73 16.78 5.34
N LEU A 178 1.78 15.89 5.03
CA LEU A 178 0.72 16.17 4.06
C LEU A 178 -0.22 17.28 4.52
N ASN A 179 -0.52 17.36 5.81
CA ASN A 179 -1.34 18.45 6.38
C ASN A 179 -0.62 19.80 6.36
N ALA A 180 0.70 19.81 6.38
CA ALA A 180 1.51 21.04 6.30
C ALA A 180 1.76 21.48 4.86
N ASP A 181 1.58 20.62 3.87
CA ASP A 181 1.82 20.89 2.45
C ASP A 181 0.52 21.38 1.77
N PRO A 182 0.45 22.66 1.30
CA PRO A 182 -0.76 23.23 0.69
C PRO A 182 -1.16 22.57 -0.64
N VAL A 183 -0.30 21.76 -1.24
CA VAL A 183 -0.60 20.98 -2.46
C VAL A 183 -1.57 19.83 -2.17
N TRP A 184 -1.54 19.32 -0.93
CA TRP A 184 -2.38 18.19 -0.54
C TRP A 184 -3.63 18.62 0.21
N THR A 185 -4.74 17.93 -0.08
CA THR A 185 -6.01 18.14 0.63
C THR A 185 -6.53 16.80 1.13
N CYS A 186 -6.83 16.74 2.42
CA CYS A 186 -7.49 15.57 3.00
C CYS A 186 -8.94 15.54 2.52
N VAL A 187 -9.31 14.52 1.74
CA VAL A 187 -10.65 14.38 1.14
C VAL A 187 -11.51 13.30 1.80
N ALA A 188 -10.88 12.41 2.57
CA ALA A 188 -11.55 11.42 3.39
C ALA A 188 -10.63 11.01 4.53
N GLY A 189 -11.12 11.01 5.72
CA GLY A 189 -10.41 10.52 6.90
C GLY A 189 -11.42 10.22 7.99
N SER A 190 -11.38 9.03 8.54
CA SER A 190 -11.96 8.77 9.86
C SER A 190 -10.81 8.42 10.79
N PHE A 191 -10.43 9.38 11.60
CA PHE A 191 -9.42 9.17 12.64
C PHE A 191 -9.96 8.45 13.87
N THR A 192 -11.20 7.95 13.84
CA THR A 192 -11.94 7.54 15.04
C THR A 192 -12.59 6.18 15.01
N GLU A 193 -12.46 5.38 13.96
CA GLU A 193 -13.06 4.04 13.95
C GLU A 193 -11.99 2.96 13.92
N ARG A 194 -11.63 2.49 15.11
CA ARG A 194 -11.15 1.14 15.38
C ARG A 194 -12.27 0.37 16.03
#